data_fd14a6db900a30da7c66b72b7dab855f
#
_entry.id   fd14a6db900a30da7c66b72b7dab855f
#
_cell.length_a   1.000
_cell.length_b   1.000
_cell.length_c   1.000
_cell.angle_alpha   90.00
_cell.angle_beta   90.00
_cell.angle_gamma   90.00
#
_symmetry.space_group_name_H-M   'P 1'
#
loop_
_entity.id
_entity.type
_entity.pdbx_description
1 polymer ?
#
loop_
_entity_poly.entity_id
_entity_poly.type
_entity_poly.pdbx_seq_one_letter_code
_entity_poly.pdbx_strand_id
1 'polypeptide(L)'
;DDFSEAAAAAAARDCAASPKADPRLYTTTDAVRDLDSVRKALGAAKINLVGGSYGTRVAQQYAMRHPDSTRAVVIDGVVPNELVLGSEVVLWGRSPRHGSEHARNRDAALALQFQRCQANDTCKGRFGDDLRGQLRTLMTRLAAAPANTEYRDPSTGELLTGEVNAGTVAGITRMYSYYPQGAALLPLVLNEAQQGRYGSLMSLSKLLEAQVGDQFMHGMQLSVICAEDADLFKTDPADGDTVLGSAMGDTLKAQCAAWPTGKRPADFHTAWTSDIPTLLTSGELDP
;
A
#
# COMPACT_ATOMS: atom_id res chain seq x y z
N ASP A 1 12.21 12.65 -11.38
CA ASP A 1 10.75 12.65 -11.10
C ASP A 1 10.52 13.40 -9.78
N ASP A 2 9.64 14.41 -9.83
CA ASP A 2 9.26 15.17 -8.66
C ASP A 2 8.23 14.36 -7.85
N PHE A 3 8.61 13.92 -6.64
CA PHE A 3 7.73 13.19 -5.71
C PHE A 3 6.99 14.12 -4.74
N SER A 4 6.92 15.42 -5.04
CA SER A 4 6.19 16.38 -4.21
C SER A 4 4.67 16.14 -4.27
N GLU A 5 3.98 16.58 -3.22
CA GLU A 5 2.50 16.57 -3.19
C GLU A 5 1.92 17.36 -4.38
N ALA A 6 2.59 18.44 -4.80
CA ALA A 6 2.17 19.24 -5.94
C ALA A 6 2.25 18.47 -7.26
N ALA A 7 3.33 17.70 -7.47
CA ALA A 7 3.49 16.83 -8.64
C ALA A 7 2.47 15.70 -8.63
N ALA A 8 2.24 15.09 -7.47
CA ALA A 8 1.23 14.04 -7.30
C ALA A 8 -0.19 14.55 -7.62
N ALA A 9 -0.54 15.74 -7.14
CA ALA A 9 -1.82 16.38 -7.46
C ALA A 9 -1.92 16.77 -8.94
N ALA A 10 -0.83 17.19 -9.58
CA ALA A 10 -0.80 17.47 -11.01
C ALA A 10 -1.04 16.21 -11.83
N ALA A 11 -0.32 15.14 -11.53
CA ALA A 11 -0.50 13.83 -12.18
C ALA A 11 -1.93 13.29 -12.02
N ALA A 12 -2.54 13.47 -10.85
CA ALA A 12 -3.95 13.11 -10.63
C ALA A 12 -4.90 13.93 -11.52
N ARG A 13 -4.69 15.25 -11.64
CA ARG A 13 -5.49 16.12 -12.54
C ARG A 13 -5.35 15.71 -14.00
N ASP A 14 -4.13 15.47 -14.45
CA ASP A 14 -3.85 15.10 -15.84
C ASP A 14 -4.48 13.73 -16.18
N CYS A 15 -4.38 12.78 -15.26
CA CYS A 15 -5.06 11.49 -15.38
C CYS A 15 -6.58 11.66 -15.41
N ALA A 16 -7.15 12.48 -14.54
CA ALA A 16 -8.58 12.76 -14.48
C ALA A 16 -9.11 13.50 -15.70
N ALA A 17 -8.28 14.25 -16.41
CA ALA A 17 -8.65 14.95 -17.64
C ALA A 17 -8.77 14.03 -18.87
N SER A 18 -8.24 12.81 -18.81
CA SER A 18 -8.16 11.87 -19.95
C SER A 18 -8.96 10.58 -19.81
N PRO A 19 -9.97 10.44 -18.91
CA PRO A 19 -10.63 9.16 -18.74
C PRO A 19 -11.54 8.84 -19.91
N LYS A 20 -11.50 7.58 -20.34
CA LYS A 20 -12.48 7.02 -21.29
C LYS A 20 -13.84 6.75 -20.63
N ALA A 21 -13.92 6.88 -19.30
CA ALA A 21 -15.09 6.63 -18.48
C ALA A 21 -15.11 7.58 -17.27
N ASP A 22 -16.27 7.76 -16.63
CA ASP A 22 -16.41 8.63 -15.47
C ASP A 22 -15.77 8.01 -14.21
N PRO A 23 -14.69 8.57 -13.65
CA PRO A 23 -14.01 8.02 -12.48
C PRO A 23 -14.90 7.87 -11.25
N ARG A 24 -15.97 8.66 -11.15
CA ARG A 24 -16.90 8.65 -10.02
C ARG A 24 -17.73 7.37 -9.91
N LEU A 25 -17.73 6.54 -10.96
CA LEU A 25 -18.48 5.28 -11.04
C LEU A 25 -17.61 4.05 -10.72
N TYR A 26 -16.36 4.25 -10.31
CA TYR A 26 -15.42 3.16 -9.99
C TYR A 26 -15.21 3.04 -8.47
N THR A 27 -16.31 2.92 -7.72
CA THR A 27 -16.27 2.72 -6.26
C THR A 27 -16.43 1.24 -5.91
N THR A 28 -16.07 0.88 -4.66
CA THR A 28 -16.35 -0.47 -4.14
C THR A 28 -17.84 -0.80 -4.19
N THR A 29 -18.70 0.19 -3.97
CA THR A 29 -20.17 0.01 -4.06
C THR A 29 -20.61 -0.37 -5.48
N ASP A 30 -20.02 0.25 -6.49
CA ASP A 30 -20.32 -0.07 -7.88
C ASP A 30 -19.78 -1.46 -8.23
N ALA A 31 -18.55 -1.78 -7.82
CA ALA A 31 -17.96 -3.12 -8.00
C ALA A 31 -18.82 -4.23 -7.37
N VAL A 32 -19.39 -3.99 -6.18
CA VAL A 32 -20.31 -4.93 -5.51
C VAL A 32 -21.60 -5.13 -6.31
N ARG A 33 -22.16 -4.06 -6.89
CA ARG A 33 -23.35 -4.16 -7.76
C ARG A 33 -23.06 -4.94 -9.03
N ASP A 34 -21.91 -4.69 -9.64
CA ASP A 34 -21.46 -5.40 -10.85
C ASP A 34 -21.26 -6.89 -10.56
N LEU A 35 -20.61 -7.22 -9.44
CA LEU A 35 -20.42 -8.60 -9.02
C LEU A 35 -21.76 -9.34 -8.81
N ASP A 36 -22.76 -8.68 -8.20
CA ASP A 36 -24.08 -9.28 -8.04
C ASP A 36 -24.82 -9.43 -9.39
N SER A 37 -24.62 -8.50 -10.31
CA SER A 37 -25.14 -8.59 -11.67
C SER A 37 -24.55 -9.77 -12.43
N VAL A 38 -23.22 -9.99 -12.30
CA VAL A 38 -22.54 -11.17 -12.87
C VAL A 38 -23.06 -12.46 -12.23
N ARG A 39 -23.20 -12.52 -10.90
CA ARG A 39 -23.80 -13.67 -10.20
C ARG A 39 -25.18 -14.02 -10.78
N LYS A 40 -26.05 -13.02 -10.94
CA LYS A 40 -27.39 -13.20 -11.50
C LYS A 40 -27.36 -13.70 -12.95
N ALA A 41 -26.48 -13.14 -13.77
CA ALA A 41 -26.33 -13.54 -15.17
C ALA A 41 -25.84 -15.00 -15.30
N LEU A 42 -25.03 -15.47 -14.35
CA LEU A 42 -24.59 -16.85 -14.26
C LEU A 42 -25.64 -17.79 -13.65
N GLY A 43 -26.80 -17.29 -13.21
CA GLY A 43 -27.84 -18.08 -12.56
C GLY A 43 -27.43 -18.64 -11.19
N ALA A 44 -26.38 -18.11 -10.58
CA ALA A 44 -25.88 -18.59 -9.30
C ALA A 44 -26.74 -18.05 -8.15
N ALA A 45 -27.38 -18.94 -7.38
CA ALA A 45 -28.18 -18.53 -6.21
C ALA A 45 -27.28 -17.92 -5.13
N LYS A 46 -26.11 -18.53 -4.86
CA LYS A 46 -25.12 -18.07 -3.90
C LYS A 46 -23.72 -18.21 -4.47
N ILE A 47 -22.81 -17.31 -4.08
CA ILE A 47 -21.38 -17.37 -4.41
C ILE A 47 -20.52 -17.52 -3.16
N ASN A 48 -19.33 -18.06 -3.34
CA ASN A 48 -18.25 -17.98 -2.37
C ASN A 48 -17.40 -16.76 -2.73
N LEU A 49 -16.99 -16.01 -1.72
CA LEU A 49 -16.14 -14.84 -1.87
C LEU A 49 -14.72 -15.19 -1.41
N VAL A 50 -13.74 -14.88 -2.24
CA VAL A 50 -12.32 -15.00 -1.87
C VAL A 50 -11.69 -13.64 -2.15
N GLY A 51 -11.19 -12.98 -1.11
CA GLY A 51 -10.59 -11.65 -1.20
C GLY A 51 -9.22 -11.62 -0.54
N GLY A 52 -8.23 -11.03 -1.23
CA GLY A 52 -6.94 -10.67 -0.66
C GLY A 52 -6.77 -9.15 -0.62
N SER A 53 -6.10 -8.60 0.39
CA SER A 53 -5.82 -7.16 0.51
C SER A 53 -7.11 -6.32 0.35
N TYR A 54 -7.15 -5.35 -0.57
CA TYR A 54 -8.36 -4.57 -0.90
C TYR A 54 -9.59 -5.44 -1.23
N GLY A 55 -9.39 -6.61 -1.85
CA GLY A 55 -10.47 -7.55 -2.15
C GLY A 55 -11.20 -8.06 -0.92
N THR A 56 -10.59 -7.98 0.26
CA THR A 56 -11.24 -8.32 1.54
C THR A 56 -12.33 -7.31 1.90
N ARG A 57 -12.10 -6.02 1.62
CA ARG A 57 -13.13 -4.97 1.76
C ARG A 57 -14.29 -5.19 0.79
N VAL A 58 -13.98 -5.51 -0.48
CA VAL A 58 -15.02 -5.85 -1.47
C VAL A 58 -15.87 -7.03 -1.00
N ALA A 59 -15.22 -8.09 -0.48
CA ALA A 59 -15.93 -9.27 0.04
C ALA A 59 -16.83 -8.93 1.23
N GLN A 60 -16.35 -8.12 2.19
CA GLN A 60 -17.15 -7.64 3.32
C GLN A 60 -18.33 -6.80 2.86
N GLN A 61 -18.12 -5.83 1.97
CA GLN A 61 -19.17 -4.98 1.42
C GLN A 61 -20.21 -5.79 0.64
N TYR A 62 -19.78 -6.80 -0.12
CA TYR A 62 -20.71 -7.70 -0.81
C TYR A 62 -21.54 -8.50 0.19
N ALA A 63 -20.91 -9.15 1.16
CA ALA A 63 -21.60 -9.96 2.16
C ALA A 63 -22.57 -9.15 3.02
N MET A 64 -22.26 -7.89 3.34
CA MET A 64 -23.17 -6.96 4.02
C MET A 64 -24.41 -6.62 3.19
N ARG A 65 -24.26 -6.41 1.89
CA ARG A 65 -25.33 -5.96 1.00
C ARG A 65 -26.14 -7.09 0.39
N HIS A 66 -25.53 -8.28 0.29
CA HIS A 66 -26.09 -9.48 -0.33
C HIS A 66 -25.91 -10.73 0.54
N PRO A 67 -26.34 -10.71 1.83
CA PRO A 67 -26.11 -11.83 2.76
C PRO A 67 -26.75 -13.13 2.26
N ASP A 68 -27.96 -13.05 1.70
CA ASP A 68 -28.69 -14.21 1.20
C ASP A 68 -28.06 -14.84 -0.05
N SER A 69 -27.25 -14.09 -0.77
CA SER A 69 -26.52 -14.51 -1.96
C SER A 69 -25.07 -14.92 -1.67
N THR A 70 -24.62 -14.82 -0.43
CA THR A 70 -23.28 -15.21 0.01
C THR A 70 -23.34 -16.58 0.69
N ARG A 71 -22.46 -17.52 0.28
CA ARG A 71 -22.37 -18.86 0.88
C ARG A 71 -21.28 -18.94 1.93
N ALA A 72 -20.09 -18.47 1.59
CA ALA A 72 -18.93 -18.45 2.48
C ALA A 72 -17.97 -17.36 2.03
N VAL A 73 -17.11 -16.92 2.96
CA VAL A 73 -16.12 -15.85 2.73
C VAL A 73 -14.75 -16.34 3.18
N VAL A 74 -13.73 -16.12 2.35
CA VAL A 74 -12.32 -16.30 2.70
C VAL A 74 -11.64 -14.96 2.45
N ILE A 75 -11.02 -14.39 3.48
CA ILE A 75 -10.34 -13.09 3.41
C ILE A 75 -8.94 -13.19 4.00
N ASP A 76 -7.95 -12.71 3.23
CA ASP A 76 -6.53 -12.77 3.56
C ASP A 76 -5.89 -11.38 3.52
N GLY A 77 -5.10 -11.02 4.54
CA GLY A 77 -4.57 -9.65 4.69
C GLY A 77 -5.72 -8.66 4.82
N VAL A 78 -6.50 -8.81 5.87
CA VAL A 78 -7.83 -8.18 6.00
C VAL A 78 -7.75 -6.66 6.13
N VAL A 79 -8.44 -5.97 5.21
CA VAL A 79 -8.75 -4.54 5.28
C VAL A 79 -10.18 -4.41 5.84
N PRO A 80 -10.38 -4.21 7.14
CA PRO A 80 -11.72 -4.07 7.71
C PRO A 80 -12.43 -2.82 7.17
N ASN A 81 -13.76 -2.86 7.15
CA ASN A 81 -14.55 -1.71 6.66
C ASN A 81 -14.26 -0.43 7.43
N GLU A 82 -13.96 -0.54 8.71
CA GLU A 82 -13.69 0.59 9.61
C GLU A 82 -12.31 1.23 9.38
N LEU A 83 -11.45 0.58 8.60
CA LEU A 83 -10.15 1.13 8.29
C LEU A 83 -10.28 2.22 7.22
N VAL A 84 -9.66 3.35 7.45
CA VAL A 84 -9.55 4.46 6.49
C VAL A 84 -8.22 4.35 5.78
N LEU A 85 -8.23 3.93 4.51
CA LEU A 85 -7.01 3.80 3.70
C LEU A 85 -6.36 5.18 3.50
N GLY A 86 -5.08 5.27 3.83
CA GLY A 86 -4.29 6.50 3.67
C GLY A 86 -4.30 7.45 4.87
N SER A 87 -5.20 7.26 5.83
CA SER A 87 -5.27 8.07 7.05
C SER A 87 -5.04 7.27 8.32
N GLU A 88 -5.10 5.93 8.22
CA GLU A 88 -4.71 5.01 9.29
C GLU A 88 -5.50 5.11 10.60
N VAL A 89 -6.71 5.68 10.54
CA VAL A 89 -7.65 5.70 11.65
C VAL A 89 -8.59 4.51 11.54
N VAL A 90 -8.61 3.65 12.56
CA VAL A 90 -9.66 2.65 12.72
C VAL A 90 -10.79 3.26 13.51
N LEU A 91 -11.97 3.32 12.91
CA LEU A 91 -13.18 3.87 13.54
C LEU A 91 -13.79 2.87 14.54
N TRP A 92 -13.00 2.39 15.50
CA TRP A 92 -13.50 1.55 16.58
C TRP A 92 -13.92 2.42 17.77
N GLY A 93 -15.09 2.18 18.29
CA GLY A 93 -15.71 2.92 19.41
C GLY A 93 -15.03 2.80 20.77
N ARG A 94 -13.75 2.54 20.85
CA ARG A 94 -12.96 2.58 22.09
C ARG A 94 -11.58 3.16 21.81
N SER A 95 -11.40 4.38 22.31
CA SER A 95 -10.15 5.10 22.51
C SER A 95 -9.18 5.11 21.32
N PRO A 96 -8.86 6.26 20.76
CA PRO A 96 -7.82 6.36 19.75
C PRO A 96 -6.51 5.93 20.40
N ARG A 97 -6.03 4.74 20.09
CA ARG A 97 -4.61 4.47 20.29
C ARG A 97 -3.88 5.36 19.31
N HIS A 98 -3.08 6.27 19.83
CA HIS A 98 -2.37 7.29 19.10
C HIS A 98 -1.49 6.64 18.02
N GLY A 99 -1.56 7.14 16.81
CA GLY A 99 -0.78 6.74 15.65
C GLY A 99 -1.53 5.86 14.65
N SER A 100 -1.15 6.00 13.42
CA SER A 100 -1.72 5.24 12.33
C SER A 100 -1.40 3.75 12.46
N GLU A 101 -2.40 2.90 12.41
CA GLU A 101 -2.17 1.45 12.50
C GLU A 101 -1.34 0.94 11.32
N HIS A 102 -1.55 1.49 10.12
CA HIS A 102 -0.77 1.08 8.95
C HIS A 102 0.71 1.45 9.02
N ALA A 103 1.06 2.68 9.42
CA ALA A 103 2.46 3.06 9.55
C ALA A 103 3.14 2.23 10.63
N ARG A 104 2.44 1.97 11.75
CA ARG A 104 2.94 1.11 12.83
C ARG A 104 3.01 -0.36 12.45
N ASN A 105 2.01 -0.89 11.75
CA ASN A 105 2.02 -2.28 11.31
C ASN A 105 3.15 -2.53 10.31
N ARG A 106 3.35 -1.60 9.37
CA ARG A 106 4.49 -1.64 8.45
C ARG A 106 5.83 -1.54 9.18
N ASP A 107 5.95 -0.62 10.13
CA ASP A 107 7.17 -0.47 10.93
C ASP A 107 7.42 -1.70 11.79
N ALA A 108 6.39 -2.31 12.36
CA ALA A 108 6.48 -3.54 13.15
C ALA A 108 6.86 -4.76 12.28
N ALA A 109 6.23 -4.94 11.12
CA ALA A 109 6.58 -6.00 10.19
C ALA A 109 8.02 -5.88 9.69
N LEU A 110 8.45 -4.67 9.34
CA LEU A 110 9.84 -4.38 8.95
C LEU A 110 10.81 -4.63 10.10
N ALA A 111 10.44 -4.23 11.32
CA ALA A 111 11.25 -4.48 12.52
C ALA A 111 11.46 -5.97 12.79
N LEU A 112 10.41 -6.80 12.63
CA LEU A 112 10.53 -8.26 12.76
C LEU A 112 11.49 -8.84 11.72
N GLN A 113 11.45 -8.37 10.49
CA GLN A 113 12.39 -8.82 9.44
C GLN A 113 13.82 -8.42 9.76
N PHE A 114 14.06 -7.21 10.24
CA PHE A 114 15.39 -6.77 10.68
C PHE A 114 15.85 -7.55 11.91
N GLN A 115 14.99 -7.83 12.87
CA GLN A 115 15.29 -8.68 14.02
C GLN A 115 15.73 -10.09 13.63
N ARG A 116 15.12 -10.70 12.61
CA ARG A 116 15.53 -11.99 12.07
C ARG A 116 16.96 -11.95 11.51
N CYS A 117 17.34 -10.90 10.81
CA CYS A 117 18.72 -10.69 10.36
C CYS A 117 19.67 -10.52 11.57
N GLN A 118 19.29 -9.71 12.54
CA GLN A 118 20.09 -9.42 13.73
C GLN A 118 20.27 -10.66 14.64
N ALA A 119 19.31 -11.58 14.65
CA ALA A 119 19.39 -12.85 15.36
C ALA A 119 20.30 -13.88 14.66
N ASN A 120 20.69 -13.65 13.41
CA ASN A 120 21.60 -14.49 12.66
C ASN A 120 23.00 -13.88 12.66
N ASP A 121 23.99 -14.58 13.24
CA ASP A 121 25.35 -14.07 13.41
C ASP A 121 26.00 -13.65 12.08
N THR A 122 25.78 -14.39 11.01
CA THR A 122 26.32 -14.07 9.68
C THR A 122 25.69 -12.79 9.13
N CYS A 123 24.36 -12.64 9.25
CA CYS A 123 23.64 -11.45 8.80
C CYS A 123 24.06 -10.23 9.62
N LYS A 124 24.03 -10.36 10.95
CA LYS A 124 24.47 -9.32 11.89
C LYS A 124 25.91 -8.90 11.65
N GLY A 125 26.82 -9.87 11.51
CA GLY A 125 28.24 -9.61 11.27
C GLY A 125 28.51 -8.88 9.93
N ARG A 126 27.64 -9.07 8.94
CA ARG A 126 27.76 -8.46 7.63
C ARG A 126 27.09 -7.09 7.50
N PHE A 127 25.94 -6.91 8.13
CA PHE A 127 25.07 -5.73 7.93
C PHE A 127 24.90 -4.87 9.19
N GLY A 128 25.47 -5.29 10.32
CA GLY A 128 25.37 -4.58 11.60
C GLY A 128 24.11 -4.93 12.39
N ASP A 129 23.94 -4.27 13.52
CA ASP A 129 22.88 -4.53 14.49
C ASP A 129 21.81 -3.44 14.57
N ASP A 130 21.89 -2.41 13.72
CA ASP A 130 20.90 -1.33 13.64
C ASP A 130 20.46 -1.06 12.19
N LEU A 131 19.82 -2.02 11.57
CA LEU A 131 19.31 -1.87 10.20
C LEU A 131 18.23 -0.78 10.08
N ARG A 132 17.44 -0.59 11.16
CA ARG A 132 16.40 0.45 11.19
C ARG A 132 17.02 1.85 11.21
N GLY A 133 18.03 2.07 12.04
CA GLY A 133 18.77 3.34 12.08
C GLY A 133 19.53 3.61 10.78
N GLN A 134 20.10 2.57 10.17
CA GLN A 134 20.75 2.68 8.85
C GLN A 134 19.73 3.12 7.78
N LEU A 135 18.55 2.52 7.73
CA LEU A 135 17.49 2.90 6.79
C LEU A 135 17.05 4.36 7.00
N ARG A 136 16.82 4.77 8.26
CA ARG A 136 16.45 6.15 8.60
C ARG A 136 17.53 7.15 8.17
N THR A 137 18.79 6.86 8.43
CA THR A 137 19.94 7.68 8.03
C THR A 137 20.02 7.80 6.50
N LEU A 138 19.82 6.69 5.79
CA LEU A 138 19.82 6.67 4.33
C LEU A 138 18.69 7.56 3.76
N MET A 139 17.48 7.40 4.28
CA MET A 139 16.32 8.20 3.84
C MET A 139 16.53 9.69 4.10
N THR A 140 17.02 10.07 5.30
CA THR A 140 17.32 11.47 5.64
C THR A 140 18.37 12.06 4.69
N ARG A 141 19.44 11.31 4.40
CA ARG A 141 20.50 11.74 3.49
C ARG A 141 19.97 11.96 2.07
N LEU A 142 19.19 11.02 1.54
CA LEU A 142 18.67 11.10 0.17
C LEU A 142 17.48 12.06 0.03
N ALA A 143 16.78 12.39 1.11
CA ALA A 143 15.80 13.46 1.13
C ALA A 143 16.47 14.85 1.03
N ALA A 144 17.63 15.02 1.71
CA ALA A 144 18.38 16.27 1.66
C ALA A 144 19.17 16.44 0.36
N ALA A 145 19.71 15.37 -0.19
CA ALA A 145 20.53 15.35 -1.40
C ALA A 145 20.32 14.04 -2.18
N PRO A 146 19.42 14.04 -3.18
CA PRO A 146 19.29 12.92 -4.12
C PRO A 146 20.62 12.61 -4.82
N ALA A 147 20.83 11.37 -5.21
CA ALA A 147 22.07 10.90 -5.81
C ALA A 147 21.84 10.32 -7.20
N ASN A 148 22.73 10.66 -8.16
CA ASN A 148 22.75 9.99 -9.46
C ASN A 148 23.56 8.70 -9.37
N THR A 149 23.09 7.64 -10.01
CA THR A 149 23.78 6.36 -10.08
C THR A 149 23.64 5.72 -11.46
N GLU A 150 24.65 4.98 -11.85
CA GLU A 150 24.54 4.02 -12.94
C GLU A 150 23.88 2.74 -12.43
N TYR A 151 23.01 2.15 -13.22
CA TYR A 151 22.36 0.89 -12.93
C TYR A 151 22.15 0.08 -14.21
N ARG A 152 22.02 -1.24 -14.07
CA ARG A 152 21.59 -2.10 -15.18
C ARG A 152 20.07 -2.20 -15.18
N ASP A 153 19.47 -1.84 -16.32
CA ASP A 153 18.05 -2.07 -16.55
C ASP A 153 17.76 -3.59 -16.50
N PRO A 154 16.85 -4.04 -15.62
CA PRO A 154 16.62 -5.48 -15.46
C PRO A 154 15.89 -6.12 -16.65
N SER A 155 15.24 -5.33 -17.50
CA SER A 155 14.49 -5.81 -18.66
C SER A 155 15.37 -5.90 -19.92
N THR A 156 16.26 -4.93 -20.12
CA THR A 156 17.09 -4.82 -21.34
C THR A 156 18.55 -5.20 -21.10
N GLY A 157 19.03 -5.13 -19.85
CA GLY A 157 20.44 -5.30 -19.50
C GLY A 157 21.31 -4.07 -19.82
N GLU A 158 20.75 -3.00 -20.35
CA GLU A 158 21.47 -1.77 -20.69
C GLU A 158 21.96 -1.05 -19.42
N LEU A 159 23.10 -0.39 -19.53
CA LEU A 159 23.62 0.47 -18.49
C LEU A 159 23.01 1.86 -18.65
N LEU A 160 22.21 2.25 -17.70
CA LEU A 160 21.49 3.52 -17.66
C LEU A 160 21.89 4.34 -16.43
N THR A 161 21.56 5.62 -16.46
CA THR A 161 21.75 6.52 -15.31
C THR A 161 20.38 6.95 -14.79
N GLY A 162 20.24 7.02 -13.45
CA GLY A 162 19.01 7.48 -12.81
C GLY A 162 19.27 8.13 -11.47
N GLU A 163 18.29 8.89 -10.99
CA GLU A 163 18.34 9.53 -9.69
C GLU A 163 17.72 8.62 -8.62
N VAL A 164 18.42 8.46 -7.51
CA VAL A 164 17.94 7.80 -6.29
C VAL A 164 17.65 8.86 -5.24
N ASN A 165 16.46 8.84 -4.68
CA ASN A 165 16.02 9.72 -3.62
C ASN A 165 15.35 8.91 -2.47
N ALA A 166 14.86 9.60 -1.43
CA ALA A 166 14.20 8.95 -0.31
C ALA A 166 12.95 8.15 -0.74
N GLY A 167 12.22 8.63 -1.74
CA GLY A 167 11.05 7.93 -2.29
C GLY A 167 11.40 6.58 -2.91
N THR A 168 12.54 6.50 -3.63
CA THR A 168 13.07 5.22 -4.16
C THR A 168 13.33 4.21 -3.04
N VAL A 169 13.98 4.65 -1.95
CA VAL A 169 14.27 3.79 -0.80
C VAL A 169 12.98 3.35 -0.10
N ALA A 170 12.06 4.27 0.12
CA ALA A 170 10.77 3.98 0.76
C ALA A 170 9.93 3.00 -0.08
N GLY A 171 9.86 3.20 -1.39
CA GLY A 171 9.15 2.34 -2.32
C GLY A 171 9.67 0.91 -2.29
N ILE A 172 10.99 0.74 -2.44
CA ILE A 172 11.62 -0.58 -2.37
C ILE A 172 11.43 -1.22 -1.01
N THR A 173 11.69 -0.51 0.09
CA THR A 173 11.53 -1.04 1.43
C THR A 173 10.11 -1.52 1.67
N ARG A 174 9.12 -0.73 1.27
CA ARG A 174 7.71 -1.08 1.39
C ARG A 174 7.34 -2.30 0.55
N MET A 175 7.64 -2.27 -0.75
CA MET A 175 7.15 -3.30 -1.66
C MET A 175 7.84 -4.65 -1.45
N TYR A 176 9.14 -4.63 -1.14
CA TYR A 176 9.89 -5.85 -0.87
C TYR A 176 9.56 -6.47 0.49
N SER A 177 9.00 -5.70 1.44
CA SER A 177 8.54 -6.27 2.71
C SER A 177 7.30 -7.16 2.58
N TYR A 178 6.53 -7.07 1.48
CA TYR A 178 5.38 -7.94 1.23
C TYR A 178 5.73 -9.39 0.90
N TYR A 179 6.96 -9.68 0.45
CA TYR A 179 7.37 -11.07 0.18
C TYR A 179 8.66 -11.45 0.88
N PRO A 180 8.72 -12.68 1.43
CA PRO A 180 9.90 -13.12 2.20
C PRO A 180 11.21 -13.04 1.41
N GLN A 181 11.19 -13.32 0.11
CA GLN A 181 12.39 -13.27 -0.74
C GLN A 181 12.87 -11.82 -0.94
N GLY A 182 11.95 -10.88 -1.15
CA GLY A 182 12.26 -9.45 -1.24
C GLY A 182 12.81 -8.92 0.08
N ALA A 183 12.11 -9.23 1.17
CA ALA A 183 12.52 -8.83 2.51
C ALA A 183 13.92 -9.31 2.88
N ALA A 184 14.29 -10.52 2.46
CA ALA A 184 15.62 -11.08 2.70
C ALA A 184 16.74 -10.32 1.96
N LEU A 185 16.43 -9.59 0.89
CA LEU A 185 17.38 -8.77 0.14
C LEU A 185 17.59 -7.38 0.76
N LEU A 186 16.63 -6.88 1.56
CA LEU A 186 16.70 -5.52 2.10
C LEU A 186 17.99 -5.22 2.87
N PRO A 187 18.48 -6.07 3.77
CA PRO A 187 19.73 -5.79 4.49
C PRO A 187 20.93 -5.57 3.55
N LEU A 188 21.03 -6.36 2.46
CA LEU A 188 22.10 -6.21 1.47
C LEU A 188 21.99 -4.90 0.71
N VAL A 189 20.82 -4.63 0.15
CA VAL A 189 20.56 -3.46 -0.70
C VAL A 189 20.72 -2.16 0.08
N LEU A 190 20.21 -2.12 1.32
CA LEU A 190 20.35 -0.98 2.21
C LEU A 190 21.80 -0.75 2.63
N ASN A 191 22.56 -1.82 2.92
CA ASN A 191 23.97 -1.72 3.25
C ASN A 191 24.81 -1.19 2.07
N GLU A 192 24.55 -1.64 0.84
CA GLU A 192 25.19 -1.10 -0.36
C GLU A 192 24.87 0.39 -0.56
N ALA A 193 23.60 0.77 -0.41
CA ALA A 193 23.16 2.15 -0.53
C ALA A 193 23.77 3.05 0.56
N GLN A 194 23.95 2.55 1.79
CA GLN A 194 24.68 3.28 2.83
C GLN A 194 26.12 3.62 2.43
N GLN A 195 26.76 2.75 1.67
CA GLN A 195 28.13 2.94 1.15
C GLN A 195 28.17 3.76 -0.15
N GLY A 196 27.04 4.36 -0.57
CA GLY A 196 26.94 5.14 -1.80
C GLY A 196 26.83 4.31 -3.08
N ARG A 197 26.66 2.99 -2.98
CA ARG A 197 26.45 2.10 -4.12
C ARG A 197 24.94 1.87 -4.34
N TYR A 198 24.34 2.69 -5.17
CA TYR A 198 22.88 2.70 -5.36
C TYR A 198 22.40 1.85 -6.54
N GLY A 199 23.32 1.26 -7.33
CA GLY A 199 22.98 0.54 -8.56
C GLY A 199 21.97 -0.60 -8.33
N SER A 200 22.19 -1.44 -7.30
CA SER A 200 21.27 -2.53 -6.94
C SER A 200 19.90 -2.03 -6.53
N LEU A 201 19.85 -0.96 -5.72
CA LEU A 201 18.60 -0.33 -5.29
C LEU A 201 17.80 0.18 -6.51
N MET A 202 18.49 0.86 -7.45
CA MET A 202 17.84 1.38 -8.66
C MET A 202 17.37 0.26 -9.59
N SER A 203 18.18 -0.78 -9.81
CA SER A 203 17.78 -1.93 -10.64
C SER A 203 16.55 -2.62 -10.06
N LEU A 204 16.48 -2.80 -8.74
CA LEU A 204 15.30 -3.38 -8.07
C LEU A 204 14.07 -2.46 -8.15
N SER A 205 14.26 -1.14 -8.09
CA SER A 205 13.16 -0.18 -8.30
C SER A 205 12.59 -0.29 -9.72
N LYS A 206 13.45 -0.38 -10.73
CA LYS A 206 13.02 -0.54 -12.11
C LYS A 206 12.38 -1.91 -12.39
N LEU A 207 12.88 -2.96 -11.75
CA LEU A 207 12.24 -4.28 -11.81
C LEU A 207 10.82 -4.24 -11.22
N LEU A 208 10.66 -3.56 -10.09
CA LEU A 208 9.36 -3.38 -9.47
C LEU A 208 8.41 -2.57 -10.36
N GLU A 209 8.87 -1.46 -10.92
CA GLU A 209 8.10 -0.66 -11.87
C GLU A 209 7.64 -1.50 -13.07
N ALA A 210 8.54 -2.32 -13.64
CA ALA A 210 8.21 -3.18 -14.78
C ALA A 210 7.24 -4.31 -14.44
N GLN A 211 7.32 -4.88 -13.24
CA GLN A 211 6.46 -6.00 -12.83
C GLN A 211 5.10 -5.56 -12.30
N VAL A 212 5.04 -4.39 -11.68
CA VAL A 212 3.89 -3.94 -10.89
C VAL A 212 3.23 -2.71 -11.48
N GLY A 213 4.00 -1.83 -12.17
CA GLY A 213 3.52 -0.55 -12.65
C GLY A 213 2.31 -0.66 -13.58
N ASP A 214 2.35 -1.59 -14.54
CA ASP A 214 1.26 -1.82 -15.49
C ASP A 214 0.07 -2.60 -14.89
N GLN A 215 0.26 -3.23 -13.73
CA GLN A 215 -0.80 -4.00 -13.05
C GLN A 215 -1.65 -3.14 -12.12
N PHE A 216 -1.15 -1.97 -11.70
CA PHE A 216 -1.90 -1.05 -10.87
C PHE A 216 -2.76 -0.10 -11.70
N MET A 217 -4.06 -0.24 -11.55
CA MET A 217 -5.03 0.68 -12.14
C MET A 217 -5.11 1.95 -11.26
N HIS A 218 -4.11 2.83 -11.38
CA HIS A 218 -3.98 4.04 -10.55
C HIS A 218 -5.25 4.89 -10.52
N GLY A 219 -5.92 5.06 -11.65
CA GLY A 219 -7.18 5.80 -11.72
C GLY A 219 -8.29 5.14 -10.90
N MET A 220 -8.42 3.80 -10.96
CA MET A 220 -9.36 3.06 -10.14
C MET A 220 -9.01 3.16 -8.65
N GLN A 221 -7.73 3.02 -8.30
CA GLN A 221 -7.26 3.20 -6.92
C GLN A 221 -7.64 4.56 -6.36
N LEU A 222 -7.42 5.64 -7.11
CA LEU A 222 -7.81 6.98 -6.71
C LEU A 222 -9.33 7.12 -6.60
N SER A 223 -10.10 6.56 -7.55
CA SER A 223 -11.56 6.58 -7.49
C SER A 223 -12.09 5.93 -6.22
N VAL A 224 -11.52 4.78 -5.82
CA VAL A 224 -11.89 4.07 -4.58
C VAL A 224 -11.48 4.89 -3.36
N ILE A 225 -10.20 5.17 -3.19
CA ILE A 225 -9.68 5.80 -1.97
C ILE A 225 -10.28 7.20 -1.77
N CYS A 226 -10.36 7.99 -2.83
CA CYS A 226 -10.84 9.36 -2.72
C CYS A 226 -12.35 9.44 -2.46
N ALA A 227 -13.15 8.52 -2.99
CA ALA A 227 -14.58 8.47 -2.72
C ALA A 227 -14.93 7.88 -1.35
N GLU A 228 -14.11 6.94 -0.86
CA GLU A 228 -14.47 6.12 0.29
C GLU A 228 -13.80 6.60 1.58
N ASP A 229 -12.59 7.15 1.51
CA ASP A 229 -11.77 7.37 2.69
C ASP A 229 -11.25 8.81 2.85
N ALA A 230 -11.12 9.59 1.76
CA ALA A 230 -10.36 10.84 1.78
C ALA A 230 -10.89 11.93 2.74
N ASP A 231 -12.21 12.00 2.94
CA ASP A 231 -12.84 12.95 3.86
C ASP A 231 -12.58 12.61 5.35
N LEU A 232 -12.10 11.39 5.60
CA LEU A 232 -11.75 10.88 6.92
C LEU A 232 -10.24 10.92 7.20
N PHE A 233 -9.43 11.34 6.23
CA PHE A 233 -7.98 11.39 6.37
C PHE A 233 -7.54 12.28 7.53
N LYS A 234 -6.80 11.69 8.46
CA LYS A 234 -6.16 12.39 9.58
C LYS A 234 -4.69 12.04 9.60
N THR A 235 -3.85 13.04 9.67
CA THR A 235 -2.41 12.87 9.92
C THR A 235 -2.20 12.69 11.42
N ASP A 236 -1.43 11.68 11.81
CA ASP A 236 -1.00 11.52 13.19
C ASP A 236 0.46 11.98 13.31
N PRO A 237 0.78 12.95 14.19
CA PRO A 237 2.16 13.37 14.42
C PRO A 237 3.11 12.22 14.80
N ALA A 238 2.58 11.16 15.43
CA ALA A 238 3.36 9.97 15.78
C ALA A 238 3.83 9.16 14.57
N ASP A 239 3.27 9.39 13.37
CA ASP A 239 3.75 8.75 12.13
C ASP A 239 5.15 9.23 11.74
N GLY A 240 5.55 10.43 12.18
CA GLY A 240 6.93 10.91 12.03
C GLY A 240 7.99 10.04 12.71
N ASP A 241 7.60 9.23 13.70
CA ASP A 241 8.49 8.27 14.37
C ASP A 241 8.62 6.94 13.62
N THR A 242 7.74 6.65 12.67
CA THR A 242 7.88 5.47 11.81
C THR A 242 8.95 5.69 10.75
N VAL A 243 9.54 4.60 10.23
CA VAL A 243 10.66 4.72 9.28
C VAL A 243 10.21 5.31 7.94
N LEU A 244 9.00 5.00 7.48
CA LEU A 244 8.48 5.47 6.20
C LEU A 244 7.65 6.76 6.32
N GLY A 245 7.36 7.23 7.53
CA GLY A 245 6.66 8.48 7.80
C GLY A 245 5.22 8.52 7.25
N SER A 246 4.66 9.72 7.16
CA SER A 246 3.30 10.02 6.65
C SER A 246 3.24 10.27 5.13
N ALA A 247 4.38 10.28 4.43
CA ALA A 247 4.49 10.79 3.06
C ALA A 247 3.49 10.17 2.06
N MET A 248 3.12 8.89 2.24
CA MET A 248 2.13 8.24 1.39
C MET A 248 0.72 8.78 1.64
N GLY A 249 0.34 9.00 2.89
CA GLY A 249 -0.95 9.59 3.25
C GLY A 249 -1.07 11.03 2.74
N ASP A 250 -0.02 11.81 2.89
CA ASP A 250 0.04 13.20 2.42
C ASP A 250 -0.06 13.26 0.89
N THR A 251 0.64 12.38 0.17
CA THR A 251 0.53 12.23 -1.28
C THR A 251 -0.89 11.87 -1.71
N LEU A 252 -1.52 10.87 -1.09
CA LEU A 252 -2.90 10.48 -1.39
C LEU A 252 -3.89 11.63 -1.12
N LYS A 253 -3.71 12.36 -0.03
CA LYS A 253 -4.53 13.53 0.29
C LYS A 253 -4.44 14.60 -0.81
N ALA A 254 -3.24 14.89 -1.27
CA ALA A 254 -3.00 15.85 -2.36
C ALA A 254 -3.62 15.36 -3.69
N GLN A 255 -3.50 14.09 -4.01
CA GLN A 255 -4.13 13.48 -5.19
C GLN A 255 -5.65 13.53 -5.11
N CYS A 256 -6.24 13.18 -3.96
CA CYS A 256 -7.68 13.18 -3.76
C CYS A 256 -8.30 14.59 -3.80
N ALA A 257 -7.57 15.62 -3.41
CA ALA A 257 -8.01 17.02 -3.59
C ALA A 257 -8.19 17.41 -5.06
N ALA A 258 -7.56 16.68 -5.97
CA ALA A 258 -7.59 16.93 -7.42
C ALA A 258 -8.43 15.89 -8.20
N TRP A 259 -8.86 14.79 -7.57
CA TRP A 259 -9.55 13.68 -8.23
C TRP A 259 -11.07 13.82 -8.16
N PRO A 260 -11.82 13.57 -9.25
CA PRO A 260 -13.29 13.51 -9.22
C PRO A 260 -13.76 12.34 -8.35
N THR A 261 -14.57 12.62 -7.33
CA THR A 261 -14.98 11.63 -6.35
C THR A 261 -16.44 11.20 -6.55
N GLY A 262 -16.68 9.89 -6.43
CA GLY A 262 -17.99 9.30 -6.25
C GLY A 262 -18.52 9.47 -4.82
N LYS A 263 -19.60 8.77 -4.49
CA LYS A 263 -20.20 8.79 -3.15
C LYS A 263 -20.24 7.37 -2.59
N ARG A 264 -19.80 7.21 -1.33
CA ARG A 264 -20.03 5.98 -0.57
C ARG A 264 -21.36 6.03 0.19
N PRO A 265 -21.98 4.88 0.51
CA PRO A 265 -23.08 4.80 1.46
C PRO A 265 -22.66 5.27 2.86
N ALA A 266 -23.62 5.78 3.64
CA ALA A 266 -23.35 6.26 4.99
C ALA A 266 -22.84 5.16 5.95
N ASP A 267 -23.23 3.92 5.71
CA ASP A 267 -22.85 2.72 6.48
C ASP A 267 -21.58 2.02 5.96
N PHE A 268 -20.86 2.62 5.02
CA PHE A 268 -19.71 1.98 4.36
C PHE A 268 -18.62 1.52 5.35
N HIS A 269 -18.35 2.34 6.36
CA HIS A 269 -17.35 2.06 7.40
C HIS A 269 -17.92 1.32 8.63
N THR A 270 -19.11 0.74 8.51
CA THR A 270 -19.68 -0.06 9.61
C THR A 270 -19.00 -1.43 9.68
N ALA A 271 -18.70 -1.86 10.90
CA ALA A 271 -18.16 -3.20 11.15
C ALA A 271 -19.08 -4.28 10.57
N TRP A 272 -18.49 -5.22 9.85
CA TRP A 272 -19.23 -6.35 9.35
C TRP A 272 -19.39 -7.41 10.44
N THR A 273 -20.65 -7.72 10.76
CA THR A 273 -21.03 -8.83 11.65
C THR A 273 -21.97 -9.75 10.88
N SER A 274 -21.76 -11.06 10.92
CA SER A 274 -22.55 -12.01 10.13
C SER A 274 -22.38 -13.44 10.65
N ASP A 275 -23.40 -14.28 10.43
CA ASP A 275 -23.37 -15.73 10.63
C ASP A 275 -22.87 -16.48 9.39
N ILE A 276 -22.46 -15.79 8.33
CA ILE A 276 -21.89 -16.41 7.13
C ILE A 276 -20.56 -17.06 7.49
N PRO A 277 -20.35 -18.36 7.15
CA PRO A 277 -19.07 -19.02 7.39
C PRO A 277 -17.91 -18.24 6.79
N THR A 278 -16.97 -17.83 7.64
CA THR A 278 -15.87 -16.95 7.27
C THR A 278 -14.54 -17.47 7.78
N LEU A 279 -13.55 -17.56 6.88
CA LEU A 279 -12.16 -17.82 7.20
C LEU A 279 -11.37 -16.52 7.03
N LEU A 280 -10.68 -16.11 8.09
CA LEU A 280 -9.73 -14.98 8.06
C LEU A 280 -8.32 -15.53 8.18
N THR A 281 -7.44 -15.03 7.34
CA THR A 281 -6.01 -15.29 7.41
C THR A 281 -5.24 -13.98 7.42
N SER A 282 -4.12 -13.94 8.12
CA SER A 282 -3.18 -12.82 8.10
C SER A 282 -1.78 -13.30 8.41
N GLY A 283 -0.78 -12.63 7.88
CA GLY A 283 0.63 -12.90 8.15
C GLY A 283 1.18 -11.97 9.23
N GLU A 284 2.01 -12.49 10.13
CA GLU A 284 2.72 -11.68 11.12
C GLU A 284 3.67 -10.64 10.47
N LEU A 285 4.11 -10.92 9.25
CA LEU A 285 5.01 -10.06 8.47
C LEU A 285 4.29 -9.27 7.38
N ASP A 286 2.97 -9.32 7.35
CA ASP A 286 2.16 -8.54 6.42
C ASP A 286 2.20 -7.06 6.85
N PRO A 287 2.79 -6.16 6.02
CA PRO A 287 3.07 -4.78 6.40
C PRO A 287 1.83 -3.86 6.38
#